data_a95c7436404d928c69ed1ccef2487c85
#
_entry.id   a95c7436404d928c69ed1ccef2487c85
#
_cell.length_a   1.000
_cell.length_b   1.000
_cell.length_c   1.000
_cell.angle_alpha   90.00
_cell.angle_beta   90.00
_cell.angle_gamma   90.00
#
_symmetry.space_group_name_H-M   'P 1'
#
loop_
_entity.id
_entity.type
_entity.pdbx_description
1 polymer ?
#
loop_
_entity_poly.entity_id
_entity_poly.type
_entity_poly.pdbx_seq_one_letter_code
_entity_poly.pdbx_strand_id
1 'polypeptide(L)'
;LHPRNRHQGRYDLPRLVASNPALRRHLIHTPAGTQSIDFSDPAAVRELNRALLASDYGIQHWDIPDGYLCPPVPGRVDYLHGLADLLAADHDGVIPRGPGARALDIGVGANCIYPLLGQAEYGWRFLGSDIDAGALQSAAANVQANGLQSLIELRQQHARGNLFAGLLQADERFELTLCNPPFHASAKEAAQGSQRKLRNLGGAVAPTGKGPALNFGGQANELWCTGGEASFLRRMIRESADIQRQVLWFSSLVAKSEHLADIHKQLAKIGAVEVREVAMAQGNKQSRFVAWSFHAEAARKAWMQDR
;
A
#
# COMPACT_ATOMS: atom_id res chain seq x y z
N LEU A 1 3.11 12.17 9.75
CA LEU A 1 1.88 11.53 9.27
C LEU A 1 0.87 12.58 8.84
N HIS A 2 -0.01 12.20 7.94
CA HIS A 2 -1.11 13.04 7.47
C HIS A 2 -2.00 13.53 8.63
N PRO A 3 -2.56 14.76 8.62
CA PRO A 3 -3.38 15.27 9.72
C PRO A 3 -4.59 14.39 10.10
N ARG A 4 -5.19 13.69 9.13
CA ARG A 4 -6.28 12.73 9.37
C ARG A 4 -5.83 11.34 9.85
N ASN A 5 -4.53 11.07 9.87
CA ASN A 5 -4.04 9.77 10.31
C ASN A 5 -4.28 9.59 11.81
N ARG A 6 -4.95 8.50 12.20
CA ARG A 6 -5.30 8.20 13.60
C ARG A 6 -4.09 7.79 14.44
N HIS A 7 -2.98 7.43 13.78
CA HIS A 7 -1.78 6.89 14.45
C HIS A 7 -0.76 7.99 14.81
N GLN A 8 -1.23 9.17 15.21
CA GLN A 8 -0.38 10.24 15.73
C GLN A 8 0.18 9.87 17.12
N GLY A 9 1.47 10.06 17.30
CA GLY A 9 2.10 9.86 18.61
C GLY A 9 2.35 8.39 18.97
N ARG A 10 2.19 8.06 20.26
CA ARG A 10 2.43 6.71 20.81
C ARG A 10 1.17 5.85 20.74
N TYR A 11 1.35 4.54 20.56
CA TYR A 11 0.26 3.58 20.62
C TYR A 11 -0.35 3.48 22.03
N ASP A 12 -1.67 3.49 22.10
CA ASP A 12 -2.43 3.13 23.30
C ASP A 12 -2.46 1.60 23.44
N LEU A 13 -1.39 1.04 23.99
CA LEU A 13 -1.23 -0.42 24.11
C LEU A 13 -2.32 -1.08 24.95
N PRO A 14 -2.83 -0.49 26.07
CA PRO A 14 -3.98 -1.04 26.78
C PRO A 14 -5.21 -1.21 25.89
N ARG A 15 -5.58 -0.20 25.11
CA ARG A 15 -6.71 -0.26 24.17
C ARG A 15 -6.48 -1.31 23.07
N LEU A 16 -5.26 -1.37 22.53
CA LEU A 16 -4.90 -2.34 21.48
C LEU A 16 -4.93 -3.79 22.00
N VAL A 17 -4.47 -4.04 23.23
CA VAL A 17 -4.56 -5.35 23.89
C VAL A 17 -6.02 -5.73 24.15
N ALA A 18 -6.90 -4.77 24.46
CA ALA A 18 -8.33 -5.05 24.61
C ALA A 18 -8.95 -5.51 23.26
N SER A 19 -8.52 -4.93 22.13
CA SER A 19 -8.99 -5.32 20.79
C SER A 19 -8.36 -6.62 20.27
N ASN A 20 -7.10 -6.88 20.65
CA ASN A 20 -6.40 -8.13 20.32
C ASN A 20 -5.61 -8.63 21.53
N PRO A 21 -6.19 -9.50 22.36
CA PRO A 21 -5.52 -10.03 23.58
C PRO A 21 -4.21 -10.76 23.31
N ALA A 22 -4.01 -11.30 22.08
CA ALA A 22 -2.77 -11.98 21.72
C ALA A 22 -1.55 -11.03 21.71
N LEU A 23 -1.76 -9.73 21.52
CA LEU A 23 -0.71 -8.72 21.56
C LEU A 23 -0.02 -8.65 22.95
N ARG A 24 -0.73 -8.98 24.03
CA ARG A 24 -0.19 -8.89 25.40
C ARG A 24 1.12 -9.65 25.58
N ARG A 25 1.28 -10.82 24.98
CA ARG A 25 2.48 -11.66 25.10
C ARG A 25 3.72 -11.08 24.41
N HIS A 26 3.52 -10.09 23.53
CA HIS A 26 4.57 -9.42 22.78
C HIS A 26 4.96 -8.05 23.37
N LEU A 27 4.33 -7.64 24.47
CA LEU A 27 4.68 -6.39 25.14
C LEU A 27 6.03 -6.53 25.85
N ILE A 28 6.87 -5.52 25.66
CA ILE A 28 8.16 -5.38 26.33
C ILE A 28 8.23 -4.03 27.03
N HIS A 29 9.15 -3.90 28.00
CA HIS A 29 9.52 -2.61 28.57
C HIS A 29 10.79 -2.10 27.89
N THR A 30 10.74 -0.87 27.42
CA THR A 30 11.93 -0.20 26.88
C THR A 30 12.88 0.18 28.01
N PRO A 31 14.17 0.46 27.72
CA PRO A 31 15.10 0.97 28.73
C PRO A 31 14.62 2.26 29.43
N ALA A 32 13.74 3.02 28.80
CA ALA A 32 13.11 4.22 29.36
C ALA A 32 11.88 3.92 30.23
N GLY A 33 11.59 2.64 30.53
CA GLY A 33 10.47 2.21 31.39
C GLY A 33 9.08 2.28 30.72
N THR A 34 9.00 2.60 29.43
CA THR A 34 7.72 2.64 28.70
C THR A 34 7.40 1.28 28.06
N GLN A 35 6.11 0.94 27.97
CA GLN A 35 5.70 -0.24 27.23
C GLN A 35 5.83 -0.03 25.72
N SER A 36 6.23 -1.09 25.01
CA SER A 36 6.35 -1.17 23.56
C SER A 36 6.24 -2.62 23.11
N ILE A 37 6.46 -2.87 21.82
CA ILE A 37 6.72 -4.21 21.27
C ILE A 37 8.14 -4.26 20.71
N ASP A 38 8.66 -5.46 20.51
CA ASP A 38 9.86 -5.64 19.70
C ASP A 38 9.49 -5.56 18.20
N PHE A 39 9.79 -4.42 17.58
CA PHE A 39 9.58 -4.23 16.13
C PHE A 39 10.52 -5.09 15.28
N SER A 40 11.47 -5.80 15.85
CA SER A 40 12.28 -6.80 15.16
C SER A 40 11.64 -8.18 15.13
N ASP A 41 10.63 -8.43 15.96
CA ASP A 41 9.84 -9.67 15.97
C ASP A 41 8.65 -9.58 14.97
N PRO A 42 8.65 -10.36 13.88
CA PRO A 42 7.54 -10.35 12.92
C PRO A 42 6.19 -10.73 13.53
N ALA A 43 6.19 -11.61 14.54
CA ALA A 43 4.96 -12.01 15.22
C ALA A 43 4.39 -10.86 16.04
N ALA A 44 5.23 -10.11 16.75
CA ALA A 44 4.81 -8.92 17.49
C ALA A 44 4.22 -7.85 16.56
N VAL A 45 4.86 -7.59 15.40
CA VAL A 45 4.38 -6.63 14.40
C VAL A 45 3.04 -7.08 13.80
N ARG A 46 2.86 -8.37 13.52
CA ARG A 46 1.60 -8.92 13.01
C ARG A 46 0.47 -8.76 14.03
N GLU A 47 0.72 -9.06 15.30
CA GLU A 47 -0.29 -8.89 16.37
C GLU A 47 -0.62 -7.41 16.61
N LEU A 48 0.37 -6.52 16.51
CA LEU A 48 0.12 -5.07 16.56
C LEU A 48 -0.78 -4.62 15.40
N ASN A 49 -0.50 -5.06 14.17
CA ASN A 49 -1.33 -4.72 13.01
C ASN A 49 -2.76 -5.24 13.16
N ARG A 50 -2.96 -6.48 13.65
CA ARG A 50 -4.29 -7.00 13.97
C ARG A 50 -5.03 -6.11 14.96
N ALA A 51 -4.35 -5.69 16.03
CA ALA A 51 -4.92 -4.82 17.03
C ALA A 51 -5.31 -3.45 16.45
N LEU A 52 -4.44 -2.83 15.63
CA LEU A 52 -4.72 -1.56 14.97
C LEU A 52 -5.90 -1.66 14.00
N LEU A 53 -5.93 -2.70 13.19
CA LEU A 53 -7.00 -2.94 12.22
C LEU A 53 -8.36 -3.15 12.90
N ALA A 54 -8.39 -3.94 13.98
CA ALA A 54 -9.60 -4.18 14.73
C ALA A 54 -10.08 -2.93 15.49
N SER A 55 -9.16 -2.27 16.22
CA SER A 55 -9.46 -1.14 17.09
C SER A 55 -9.85 0.12 16.32
N ASP A 56 -9.14 0.43 15.23
CA ASP A 56 -9.22 1.73 14.59
C ASP A 56 -10.04 1.70 13.28
N TYR A 57 -10.16 0.51 12.65
CA TYR A 57 -10.81 0.37 11.34
C TYR A 57 -11.96 -0.65 11.32
N GLY A 58 -12.25 -1.30 12.44
CA GLY A 58 -13.32 -2.30 12.52
C GLY A 58 -13.05 -3.59 11.74
N ILE A 59 -11.81 -3.81 11.29
CA ILE A 59 -11.39 -5.01 10.55
C ILE A 59 -11.06 -6.08 11.58
N GLN A 60 -12.03 -6.91 11.91
CA GLN A 60 -11.94 -7.87 13.02
C GLN A 60 -11.07 -9.09 12.72
N HIS A 61 -10.98 -9.45 11.45
CA HIS A 61 -10.23 -10.62 11.00
C HIS A 61 -9.22 -10.21 9.95
N TRP A 62 -7.96 -10.38 10.27
CA TRP A 62 -6.87 -10.13 9.34
C TRP A 62 -5.69 -11.03 9.64
N ASP A 63 -5.18 -11.68 8.62
CA ASP A 63 -3.98 -12.51 8.72
C ASP A 63 -3.22 -12.53 7.40
N ILE A 64 -1.95 -12.91 7.50
CA ILE A 64 -1.06 -13.14 6.37
C ILE A 64 -0.30 -14.44 6.60
N PRO A 65 -0.07 -15.26 5.56
CA PRO A 65 0.78 -16.44 5.66
C PRO A 65 2.23 -16.05 5.98
N ASP A 66 2.96 -16.98 6.58
CA ASP A 66 4.38 -16.76 6.87
C ASP A 66 5.16 -16.47 5.59
N GLY A 67 6.08 -15.52 5.66
CA GLY A 67 6.92 -15.12 4.55
C GLY A 67 6.32 -14.05 3.63
N TYR A 68 5.04 -13.69 3.76
CA TYR A 68 4.47 -12.53 3.07
C TYR A 68 4.73 -11.21 3.81
N LEU A 69 4.66 -10.10 3.08
CA LEU A 69 4.94 -8.77 3.62
C LEU A 69 3.90 -8.36 4.67
N CYS A 70 4.39 -8.07 5.88
CA CYS A 70 3.59 -7.43 6.92
C CYS A 70 3.66 -5.90 6.76
N PRO A 71 2.56 -5.22 6.36
CA PRO A 71 2.59 -3.80 6.04
C PRO A 71 2.60 -2.92 7.31
N PRO A 72 3.33 -1.80 7.34
CA PRO A 72 3.18 -0.81 8.42
C PRO A 72 1.89 -0.01 8.23
N VAL A 73 0.83 -0.34 8.98
CA VAL A 73 -0.51 0.28 8.88
C VAL A 73 -0.47 1.81 8.82
N PRO A 74 0.26 2.54 9.71
CA PRO A 74 0.22 4.01 9.70
C PRO A 74 0.66 4.63 8.37
N GLY A 75 1.74 4.12 7.76
CA GLY A 75 2.23 4.63 6.48
C GLY A 75 1.32 4.26 5.30
N ARG A 76 0.54 3.17 5.41
CA ARG A 76 -0.42 2.77 4.39
C ARG A 76 -1.64 3.69 4.38
N VAL A 77 -2.12 4.04 5.57
CA VAL A 77 -3.21 5.01 5.72
C VAL A 77 -2.81 6.40 5.24
N ASP A 78 -1.58 6.82 5.48
CA ASP A 78 -1.06 8.10 4.99
C ASP A 78 -1.19 8.24 3.47
N TYR A 79 -0.85 7.17 2.73
CA TYR A 79 -0.99 7.17 1.28
C TYR A 79 -2.46 7.32 0.86
N LEU A 80 -3.37 6.59 1.49
CA LEU A 80 -4.81 6.70 1.21
C LEU A 80 -5.35 8.10 1.52
N HIS A 81 -4.91 8.73 2.60
CA HIS A 81 -5.30 10.10 2.92
C HIS A 81 -4.82 11.10 1.88
N GLY A 82 -3.57 10.96 1.40
CA GLY A 82 -3.05 11.80 0.32
C GLY A 82 -3.83 11.62 -0.99
N LEU A 83 -4.23 10.40 -1.32
CA LEU A 83 -5.08 10.11 -2.48
C LEU A 83 -6.50 10.67 -2.33
N ALA A 84 -7.05 10.64 -1.12
CA ALA A 84 -8.35 11.24 -0.82
C ALA A 84 -8.33 12.77 -1.00
N ASP A 85 -7.23 13.43 -0.62
CA ASP A 85 -7.05 14.87 -0.87
C ASP A 85 -6.93 15.20 -2.35
N LEU A 86 -6.27 14.31 -3.11
CA LEU A 86 -6.18 14.44 -4.57
C LEU A 86 -7.57 14.41 -5.23
N LEU A 87 -8.44 13.47 -4.82
CA LEU A 87 -9.82 13.42 -5.30
C LEU A 87 -10.65 14.62 -4.83
N ALA A 88 -10.47 15.06 -3.58
CA ALA A 88 -11.17 16.21 -3.04
C ALA A 88 -10.86 17.49 -3.83
N ALA A 89 -9.63 17.66 -4.32
CA ALA A 89 -9.24 18.81 -5.14
C ALA A 89 -10.03 18.91 -6.46
N ASP A 90 -10.45 17.79 -7.03
CA ASP A 90 -11.30 17.73 -8.22
C ASP A 90 -12.81 17.66 -7.89
N HIS A 91 -13.18 17.69 -6.61
CA HIS A 91 -14.55 17.56 -6.11
C HIS A 91 -14.89 18.65 -5.09
N ASP A 92 -14.60 19.91 -5.44
CA ASP A 92 -14.89 21.11 -4.65
C ASP A 92 -14.41 21.06 -3.17
N GLY A 93 -13.28 20.40 -2.95
CA GLY A 93 -12.69 20.19 -1.61
C GLY A 93 -13.37 19.10 -0.77
N VAL A 94 -14.36 18.39 -1.31
CA VAL A 94 -15.09 17.34 -0.61
C VAL A 94 -14.52 15.97 -0.96
N ILE A 95 -14.09 15.22 0.04
CA ILE A 95 -13.63 13.84 -0.17
C ILE A 95 -14.82 12.96 -0.57
N PRO A 96 -14.77 12.29 -1.74
CA PRO A 96 -15.83 11.37 -2.13
C PRO A 96 -15.86 10.18 -1.19
N ARG A 97 -17.04 9.84 -0.67
CA ARG A 97 -17.25 8.71 0.24
C ARG A 97 -18.25 7.73 -0.34
N GLY A 98 -18.18 6.49 0.14
CA GLY A 98 -19.08 5.44 -0.27
C GLY A 98 -18.65 4.69 -1.53
N PRO A 99 -19.46 3.71 -1.96
CA PRO A 99 -19.10 2.74 -3.01
C PRO A 99 -19.11 3.34 -4.43
N GLY A 100 -19.48 4.61 -4.58
CA GLY A 100 -19.36 5.33 -5.85
C GLY A 100 -17.91 5.56 -6.26
N ALA A 101 -16.98 5.73 -5.30
CA ALA A 101 -15.56 5.83 -5.59
C ALA A 101 -14.92 4.44 -5.75
N ARG A 102 -14.26 4.23 -6.88
CA ARG A 102 -13.60 2.96 -7.22
C ARG A 102 -12.09 3.14 -7.34
N ALA A 103 -11.32 2.31 -6.66
CA ALA A 103 -9.87 2.32 -6.71
C ALA A 103 -9.31 0.97 -7.19
N LEU A 104 -8.20 1.01 -7.91
CA LEU A 104 -7.49 -0.17 -8.39
C LEU A 104 -6.14 -0.28 -7.69
N ASP A 105 -5.95 -1.34 -6.90
CA ASP A 105 -4.69 -1.64 -6.21
C ASP A 105 -3.85 -2.61 -7.03
N ILE A 106 -2.70 -2.16 -7.50
CA ILE A 106 -1.75 -2.96 -8.30
C ILE A 106 -0.70 -3.58 -7.36
N GLY A 107 -0.69 -4.90 -7.29
CA GLY A 107 0.13 -5.65 -6.33
C GLY A 107 -0.50 -5.62 -4.94
N VAL A 108 -1.77 -6.03 -4.85
CA VAL A 108 -2.56 -5.99 -3.62
C VAL A 108 -1.94 -6.82 -2.48
N GLY A 109 -1.13 -7.81 -2.82
CA GLY A 109 -0.45 -8.69 -1.88
C GLY A 109 -1.38 -9.55 -1.03
N ALA A 110 -0.79 -10.43 -0.24
CA ALA A 110 -1.53 -11.32 0.67
C ALA A 110 -2.26 -10.55 1.78
N ASN A 111 -1.78 -9.36 2.12
CA ASN A 111 -2.29 -8.55 3.21
C ASN A 111 -3.54 -7.74 2.86
N CYS A 112 -3.81 -7.46 1.60
CA CYS A 112 -4.97 -6.69 1.11
C CYS A 112 -5.16 -5.33 1.82
N ILE A 113 -4.07 -4.70 2.24
CA ILE A 113 -4.13 -3.61 3.24
C ILE A 113 -4.79 -2.35 2.71
N TYR A 114 -4.52 -1.95 1.46
CA TYR A 114 -5.11 -0.74 0.89
C TYR A 114 -6.61 -0.86 0.66
N PRO A 115 -7.12 -1.95 0.06
CA PRO A 115 -8.56 -2.16 -0.06
C PRO A 115 -9.29 -2.17 1.28
N LEU A 116 -8.74 -2.87 2.28
CA LEU A 116 -9.34 -2.94 3.61
C LEU A 116 -9.38 -1.57 4.29
N LEU A 117 -8.27 -0.84 4.31
CA LEU A 117 -8.19 0.48 4.93
C LEU A 117 -8.99 1.54 4.16
N GLY A 118 -8.94 1.53 2.83
CA GLY A 118 -9.67 2.49 2.01
C GLY A 118 -11.19 2.32 2.10
N GLN A 119 -11.65 1.07 2.21
CA GLN A 119 -13.05 0.77 2.47
C GLN A 119 -13.45 1.24 3.87
N ALA A 120 -12.65 0.93 4.91
CA ALA A 120 -12.97 1.32 6.28
C ALA A 120 -12.96 2.85 6.49
N GLU A 121 -12.02 3.58 5.87
CA GLU A 121 -11.89 5.04 6.03
C GLU A 121 -12.87 5.84 5.17
N TYR A 122 -13.11 5.39 3.93
CA TYR A 122 -13.82 6.19 2.94
C TYR A 122 -15.03 5.49 2.34
N GLY A 123 -15.23 4.20 2.59
CA GLY A 123 -16.30 3.41 1.99
C GLY A 123 -16.08 3.08 0.52
N TRP A 124 -14.87 3.27 -0.02
CA TRP A 124 -14.57 3.05 -1.42
C TRP A 124 -14.67 1.58 -1.83
N ARG A 125 -14.99 1.35 -3.10
CA ARG A 125 -14.87 0.03 -3.73
C ARG A 125 -13.47 -0.16 -4.26
N PHE A 126 -13.01 -1.41 -4.23
CA PHE A 126 -11.68 -1.76 -4.74
C PHE A 126 -11.71 -2.92 -5.73
N LEU A 127 -10.85 -2.81 -6.74
CA LEU A 127 -10.31 -3.95 -7.45
C LEU A 127 -8.86 -4.12 -7.03
N GLY A 128 -8.50 -5.24 -6.40
CA GLY A 128 -7.13 -5.59 -6.08
C GLY A 128 -6.59 -6.58 -7.10
N SER A 129 -5.39 -6.36 -7.62
CA SER A 129 -4.75 -7.28 -8.55
C SER A 129 -3.39 -7.74 -8.04
N ASP A 130 -3.06 -9.00 -8.33
CA ASP A 130 -1.72 -9.55 -8.10
C ASP A 130 -1.39 -10.63 -9.14
N ILE A 131 -0.11 -10.89 -9.34
CA ILE A 131 0.39 -11.99 -10.17
C ILE A 131 0.44 -13.31 -9.38
N ASP A 132 0.48 -13.24 -8.06
CA ASP A 132 0.60 -14.37 -7.15
C ASP A 132 -0.78 -14.87 -6.71
N ALA A 133 -1.14 -16.08 -7.17
CA ALA A 133 -2.40 -16.71 -6.79
C ALA A 133 -2.49 -17.00 -5.28
N GLY A 134 -1.37 -17.32 -4.61
CA GLY A 134 -1.33 -17.54 -3.16
C GLY A 134 -1.60 -16.26 -2.38
N ALA A 135 -1.04 -15.12 -2.84
CA ALA A 135 -1.35 -13.82 -2.28
C ALA A 135 -2.84 -13.49 -2.42
N LEU A 136 -3.42 -13.69 -3.60
CA LEU A 136 -4.84 -13.45 -3.84
C LEU A 136 -5.75 -14.35 -3.00
N GLN A 137 -5.35 -15.60 -2.78
CA GLN A 137 -6.10 -16.51 -1.90
C GLN A 137 -6.12 -15.99 -0.46
N SER A 138 -4.99 -15.53 0.06
CA SER A 138 -4.92 -14.90 1.39
C SER A 138 -5.72 -13.61 1.47
N ALA A 139 -5.58 -12.73 0.47
CA ALA A 139 -6.37 -11.51 0.36
C ALA A 139 -7.88 -11.80 0.36
N ALA A 140 -8.32 -12.81 -0.41
CA ALA A 140 -9.72 -13.23 -0.47
C ALA A 140 -10.23 -13.75 0.89
N ALA A 141 -9.41 -14.48 1.64
CA ALA A 141 -9.77 -14.93 2.98
C ALA A 141 -9.99 -13.73 3.93
N ASN A 142 -9.11 -12.70 3.88
CA ASN A 142 -9.28 -11.47 4.65
C ASN A 142 -10.55 -10.70 4.26
N VAL A 143 -10.84 -10.57 2.97
CA VAL A 143 -12.05 -9.92 2.45
C VAL A 143 -13.31 -10.66 2.92
N GLN A 144 -13.32 -11.99 2.78
CA GLN A 144 -14.45 -12.84 3.16
C GLN A 144 -14.72 -12.82 4.67
N ALA A 145 -13.66 -12.91 5.48
CA ALA A 145 -13.78 -12.92 6.93
C ALA A 145 -14.38 -11.62 7.52
N ASN A 146 -14.28 -10.52 6.75
CA ASN A 146 -14.87 -9.23 7.13
C ASN A 146 -16.16 -8.89 6.35
N GLY A 147 -16.70 -9.80 5.53
CA GLY A 147 -17.96 -9.60 4.80
C GLY A 147 -17.88 -8.53 3.69
N LEU A 148 -16.68 -8.30 3.11
CA LEU A 148 -16.42 -7.21 2.17
C LEU A 148 -16.42 -7.61 0.69
N GLN A 149 -16.90 -8.83 0.34
CA GLN A 149 -16.83 -9.37 -1.03
C GLN A 149 -17.60 -8.55 -2.07
N SER A 150 -18.62 -7.80 -1.65
CA SER A 150 -19.37 -6.91 -2.54
C SER A 150 -18.69 -5.58 -2.81
N LEU A 151 -17.65 -5.24 -2.03
CA LEU A 151 -16.94 -3.96 -2.07
C LEU A 151 -15.48 -4.10 -2.53
N ILE A 152 -14.89 -5.29 -2.37
CA ILE A 152 -13.51 -5.58 -2.73
C ILE A 152 -13.49 -6.81 -3.65
N GLU A 153 -13.23 -6.56 -4.92
CA GLU A 153 -12.99 -7.58 -5.93
C GLU A 153 -11.50 -7.88 -6.02
N LEU A 154 -11.13 -9.15 -6.26
CA LEU A 154 -9.76 -9.56 -6.46
C LEU A 154 -9.60 -10.25 -7.81
N ARG A 155 -8.56 -9.89 -8.56
CA ARG A 155 -8.34 -10.38 -9.92
C ARG A 155 -6.88 -10.72 -10.16
N GLN A 156 -6.62 -11.89 -10.71
CA GLN A 156 -5.25 -12.31 -11.03
C GLN A 156 -4.77 -11.68 -12.34
N GLN A 157 -3.58 -11.08 -12.31
CA GLN A 157 -2.85 -10.71 -13.52
C GLN A 157 -2.03 -11.89 -14.00
N HIS A 158 -2.48 -12.56 -15.05
CA HIS A 158 -1.85 -13.79 -15.56
C HIS A 158 -0.56 -13.52 -16.36
N ALA A 159 -0.44 -12.35 -16.98
CA ALA A 159 0.72 -11.96 -17.74
C ALA A 159 1.73 -11.22 -16.87
N ARG A 160 2.76 -11.90 -16.41
CA ARG A 160 3.80 -11.34 -15.50
C ARG A 160 4.50 -10.07 -16.00
N GLY A 161 4.44 -9.80 -17.30
CA GLY A 161 4.99 -8.61 -17.93
C GLY A 161 4.07 -7.40 -17.86
N ASN A 162 2.79 -7.59 -17.56
CA ASN A 162 1.75 -6.56 -17.61
C ASN A 162 1.30 -6.14 -16.22
N LEU A 163 0.85 -4.90 -16.08
CA LEU A 163 0.23 -4.36 -14.89
C LEU A 163 -1.27 -4.12 -15.11
N PHE A 164 -1.63 -3.49 -16.22
CA PHE A 164 -3.00 -3.16 -16.58
C PHE A 164 -3.52 -3.96 -17.78
N ALA A 165 -2.67 -4.27 -18.74
CA ALA A 165 -3.09 -4.94 -19.97
C ALA A 165 -3.67 -6.34 -19.68
N GLY A 166 -4.89 -6.59 -20.16
CA GLY A 166 -5.63 -7.83 -19.93
C GLY A 166 -6.27 -7.95 -18.54
N LEU A 167 -6.13 -6.94 -17.68
CA LEU A 167 -6.71 -6.92 -16.35
C LEU A 167 -8.10 -6.29 -16.32
N LEU A 168 -8.29 -5.16 -17.00
CA LEU A 168 -9.52 -4.37 -16.96
C LEU A 168 -10.46 -4.73 -18.09
N GLN A 169 -11.77 -4.66 -17.83
CA GLN A 169 -12.82 -4.72 -18.84
C GLN A 169 -13.00 -3.34 -19.47
N ALA A 170 -13.49 -3.29 -20.70
CA ALA A 170 -13.53 -2.05 -21.48
C ALA A 170 -14.45 -0.95 -20.90
N ASP A 171 -15.47 -1.36 -20.14
CA ASP A 171 -16.44 -0.48 -19.51
C ASP A 171 -16.09 -0.09 -18.07
N GLU A 172 -15.04 -0.69 -17.49
CA GLU A 172 -14.62 -0.36 -16.13
C GLU A 172 -13.96 1.00 -16.05
N ARG A 173 -14.28 1.73 -14.97
CA ARG A 173 -13.70 3.03 -14.64
C ARG A 173 -13.29 3.09 -13.19
N PHE A 174 -12.20 3.81 -12.92
CA PHE A 174 -11.60 3.98 -11.60
C PHE A 174 -11.21 5.44 -11.38
N GLU A 175 -11.47 5.94 -10.20
CA GLU A 175 -11.03 7.26 -9.76
C GLU A 175 -9.55 7.28 -9.45
N LEU A 176 -9.04 6.16 -8.94
CA LEU A 176 -7.65 6.03 -8.51
C LEU A 176 -7.06 4.69 -8.96
N THR A 177 -5.79 4.71 -9.31
CA THR A 177 -4.94 3.55 -9.10
C THR A 177 -3.96 3.83 -7.97
N LEU A 178 -3.58 2.81 -7.24
CA LEU A 178 -2.54 2.87 -6.23
C LEU A 178 -1.61 1.67 -6.38
N CYS A 179 -0.37 1.87 -6.00
CA CYS A 179 0.64 0.82 -6.07
C CYS A 179 1.73 1.05 -5.02
N ASN A 180 2.13 -0.02 -4.38
CA ASN A 180 3.36 -0.08 -3.61
C ASN A 180 4.35 -0.98 -4.36
N PRO A 181 5.19 -0.44 -5.23
CA PRO A 181 6.00 -1.23 -6.13
C PRO A 181 7.08 -2.04 -5.39
N PRO A 182 7.60 -3.13 -5.98
CA PRO A 182 8.78 -3.81 -5.46
C PRO A 182 9.99 -2.88 -5.58
N PHE A 183 10.69 -2.67 -4.45
CA PHE A 183 11.73 -1.63 -4.36
C PHE A 183 13.11 -2.06 -4.84
N HIS A 184 13.42 -3.38 -4.80
CA HIS A 184 14.74 -3.91 -5.06
C HIS A 184 14.87 -4.46 -6.48
N ALA A 185 16.08 -4.37 -7.05
CA ALA A 185 16.37 -4.88 -8.38
C ALA A 185 16.71 -6.38 -8.39
N SER A 186 16.96 -6.98 -7.23
CA SER A 186 17.30 -8.40 -7.08
C SER A 186 17.04 -8.92 -5.67
N ALA A 187 16.96 -10.24 -5.54
CA ALA A 187 16.88 -10.92 -4.24
C ALA A 187 18.05 -10.56 -3.31
N LYS A 188 19.25 -10.38 -3.86
CA LYS A 188 20.45 -10.00 -3.10
C LYS A 188 20.32 -8.60 -2.50
N GLU A 189 19.83 -7.64 -3.26
CA GLU A 189 19.56 -6.28 -2.78
C GLU A 189 18.47 -6.25 -1.72
N ALA A 190 17.40 -7.02 -1.92
CA ALA A 190 16.32 -7.18 -0.94
C ALA A 190 16.84 -7.73 0.40
N ALA A 191 17.68 -8.75 0.37
CA ALA A 191 18.31 -9.33 1.55
C ALA A 191 19.22 -8.32 2.29
N GLN A 192 20.01 -7.54 1.56
CA GLN A 192 20.86 -6.48 2.15
C GLN A 192 20.01 -5.36 2.78
N GLY A 193 18.92 -4.97 2.13
CA GLY A 193 17.97 -3.98 2.66
C GLY A 193 17.35 -4.44 3.99
N SER A 194 16.99 -5.70 4.08
CA SER A 194 16.43 -6.31 5.30
C SER A 194 17.45 -6.37 6.43
N GLN A 195 18.71 -6.76 6.15
CA GLN A 195 19.79 -6.75 7.15
C GLN A 195 20.07 -5.35 7.68
N ARG A 196 20.04 -4.32 6.83
CA ARG A 196 20.21 -2.92 7.27
C ARG A 196 19.09 -2.47 8.19
N LYS A 197 17.83 -2.83 7.88
CA LYS A 197 16.68 -2.54 8.76
C LYS A 197 16.81 -3.22 10.11
N LEU A 198 17.22 -4.50 10.15
CA LEU A 198 17.47 -5.26 11.39
C LEU A 198 18.50 -4.55 12.28
N ARG A 199 19.64 -4.16 11.74
CA ARG A 199 20.68 -3.42 12.48
C ARG A 199 20.14 -2.10 13.05
N ASN A 200 19.36 -1.35 12.28
CA ASN A 200 18.80 -0.07 12.72
C ASN A 200 17.73 -0.22 13.82
N LEU A 201 17.11 -1.40 13.95
CA LEU A 201 16.17 -1.72 15.02
C LEU A 201 16.83 -2.33 16.26
N GLY A 202 18.19 -2.43 16.28
CA GLY A 202 18.93 -2.96 17.43
C GLY A 202 18.92 -4.50 17.54
N GLY A 203 18.43 -5.19 16.53
CA GLY A 203 18.41 -6.65 16.48
C GLY A 203 19.80 -7.25 16.24
N ALA A 204 20.22 -8.22 17.07
CA ALA A 204 21.42 -9.00 16.83
C ALA A 204 21.23 -9.89 15.60
N VAL A 205 22.15 -9.79 14.63
CA VAL A 205 22.20 -10.71 13.49
C VAL A 205 22.69 -12.06 13.98
N ALA A 206 21.79 -13.00 14.23
CA ALA A 206 22.21 -14.38 14.53
C ALA A 206 22.77 -15.04 13.27
N PRO A 207 23.95 -15.67 13.34
CA PRO A 207 24.53 -16.41 12.23
C PRO A 207 23.91 -17.82 12.19
N THR A 208 22.68 -17.95 11.72
CA THR A 208 22.09 -19.24 11.43
C THR A 208 21.96 -19.39 9.91
N GLY A 209 22.50 -20.49 9.38
CA GLY A 209 22.67 -20.81 7.96
C GLY A 209 21.39 -20.98 7.11
N LYS A 210 20.29 -20.41 7.54
CA LYS A 210 19.11 -20.07 6.73
C LYS A 210 19.12 -18.57 6.58
N GLY A 211 19.03 -18.05 5.34
CA GLY A 211 19.13 -16.64 5.02
C GLY A 211 18.37 -15.73 5.98
N PRO A 212 18.71 -14.42 6.06
CA PRO A 212 18.16 -13.53 7.07
C PRO A 212 16.64 -13.53 7.03
N ALA A 213 16.01 -13.87 8.16
CA ALA A 213 14.58 -13.73 8.31
C ALA A 213 14.21 -12.26 8.06
N LEU A 214 13.35 -12.00 7.08
CA LEU A 214 12.85 -10.66 6.78
C LEU A 214 11.94 -10.25 7.93
N ASN A 215 12.25 -9.20 8.66
CA ASN A 215 11.46 -8.75 9.82
C ASN A 215 10.00 -8.43 9.49
N PHE A 216 9.73 -8.01 8.26
CA PHE A 216 8.39 -7.72 7.77
C PHE A 216 7.92 -8.75 6.73
N GLY A 217 8.64 -9.86 6.54
CA GLY A 217 8.35 -10.84 5.51
C GLY A 217 8.52 -10.29 4.10
N GLY A 218 7.90 -10.93 3.14
CA GLY A 218 7.83 -10.55 1.73
C GLY A 218 8.30 -11.66 0.80
N GLN A 219 7.42 -12.04 -0.14
CA GLN A 219 7.77 -12.94 -1.23
C GLN A 219 8.67 -12.24 -2.26
N ALA A 220 9.32 -13.00 -3.12
CA ALA A 220 10.23 -12.46 -4.12
C ALA A 220 9.58 -11.35 -4.98
N ASN A 221 8.36 -11.55 -5.42
CA ASN A 221 7.59 -10.61 -6.24
C ASN A 221 7.11 -9.35 -5.49
N GLU A 222 6.97 -9.42 -4.15
CA GLU A 222 6.64 -8.24 -3.32
C GLU A 222 7.88 -7.36 -3.07
N LEU A 223 9.07 -7.93 -3.07
CA LEU A 223 10.29 -7.26 -2.64
C LEU A 223 11.14 -6.76 -3.80
N TRP A 224 11.20 -7.51 -4.91
CA TRP A 224 12.06 -7.17 -6.03
C TRP A 224 11.47 -7.57 -7.39
N CYS A 225 11.85 -6.85 -8.41
CA CYS A 225 11.62 -7.20 -9.81
C CYS A 225 12.86 -6.88 -10.64
N THR A 226 12.95 -7.47 -11.83
CA THR A 226 14.05 -7.18 -12.75
C THR A 226 14.12 -5.69 -13.08
N GLY A 227 15.25 -5.05 -12.76
CA GLY A 227 15.44 -3.61 -12.92
C GLY A 227 14.83 -2.74 -11.81
N GLY A 228 14.25 -3.34 -10.76
CA GLY A 228 13.78 -2.67 -9.56
C GLY A 228 12.67 -1.66 -9.78
N GLU A 229 12.50 -0.77 -8.79
CA GLU A 229 11.47 0.28 -8.76
C GLU A 229 11.44 1.10 -10.06
N ALA A 230 12.60 1.52 -10.57
CA ALA A 230 12.65 2.34 -11.79
C ALA A 230 12.05 1.62 -13.01
N SER A 231 12.39 0.34 -13.21
CA SER A 231 11.85 -0.44 -14.32
C SER A 231 10.35 -0.71 -14.18
N PHE A 232 9.90 -0.98 -12.95
CA PHE A 232 8.49 -1.16 -12.63
C PHE A 232 7.69 0.11 -12.94
N LEU A 233 8.14 1.26 -12.46
CA LEU A 233 7.48 2.55 -12.67
C LEU A 233 7.43 2.95 -14.14
N ARG A 234 8.52 2.75 -14.90
CA ARG A 234 8.51 2.99 -16.36
C ARG A 234 7.45 2.15 -17.08
N ARG A 235 7.27 0.89 -16.66
CA ARG A 235 6.24 0.01 -17.23
C ARG A 235 4.86 0.51 -16.86
N MET A 236 4.62 0.82 -15.59
CA MET A 236 3.34 1.35 -15.10
C MET A 236 2.94 2.63 -15.83
N ILE A 237 3.87 3.57 -15.96
CA ILE A 237 3.68 4.83 -16.69
C ILE A 237 3.31 4.55 -18.16
N ARG A 238 4.06 3.68 -18.83
CA ARG A 238 3.79 3.35 -20.26
C ARG A 238 2.42 2.72 -20.43
N GLU A 239 2.08 1.69 -19.64
CA GLU A 239 0.79 1.01 -19.75
C GLU A 239 -0.39 1.89 -19.33
N SER A 240 -0.18 2.89 -18.47
CA SER A 240 -1.25 3.82 -18.07
C SER A 240 -1.80 4.62 -19.23
N ALA A 241 -1.00 4.89 -20.28
CA ALA A 241 -1.44 5.58 -21.47
C ALA A 241 -2.50 4.79 -22.27
N ASP A 242 -2.44 3.46 -22.24
CA ASP A 242 -3.36 2.59 -22.97
C ASP A 242 -4.78 2.59 -22.35
N ILE A 243 -4.87 2.86 -21.04
CA ILE A 243 -6.12 2.87 -20.27
C ILE A 243 -6.46 4.25 -19.72
N GLN A 244 -5.91 5.31 -20.29
CA GLN A 244 -6.07 6.69 -19.82
C GLN A 244 -7.52 7.15 -19.67
N ARG A 245 -8.46 6.58 -20.46
CA ARG A 245 -9.89 6.90 -20.42
C ARG A 245 -10.66 6.18 -19.32
N GLN A 246 -10.04 5.18 -18.69
CA GLN A 246 -10.65 4.34 -17.66
C GLN A 246 -10.24 4.77 -16.25
N VAL A 247 -9.23 5.62 -16.12
CA VAL A 247 -8.66 6.02 -14.82
C VAL A 247 -8.52 7.53 -14.74
N LEU A 248 -9.04 8.13 -13.67
CA LEU A 248 -8.95 9.56 -13.42
C LEU A 248 -7.54 9.94 -12.94
N TRP A 249 -7.03 9.26 -11.91
CA TRP A 249 -5.70 9.45 -11.37
C TRP A 249 -4.96 8.12 -11.24
N PHE A 250 -3.81 8.04 -11.85
CA PHE A 250 -2.83 7.00 -11.58
C PHE A 250 -1.93 7.43 -10.43
N SER A 251 -1.48 6.49 -9.61
CA SER A 251 -0.49 6.81 -8.59
C SER A 251 0.40 5.63 -8.21
N SER A 252 1.58 5.93 -7.69
CA SER A 252 2.49 4.95 -7.12
C SER A 252 3.35 5.57 -6.03
N LEU A 253 3.64 4.78 -4.99
CA LEU A 253 4.72 5.11 -4.05
C LEU A 253 6.06 5.15 -4.79
N VAL A 254 6.95 6.05 -4.36
CA VAL A 254 8.32 6.18 -4.86
C VAL A 254 9.26 6.21 -3.67
N ALA A 255 10.06 5.15 -3.53
CA ALA A 255 10.99 5.01 -2.41
C ALA A 255 12.25 5.85 -2.58
N LYS A 256 12.77 5.93 -3.82
CA LYS A 256 14.04 6.60 -4.12
C LYS A 256 13.79 7.90 -4.89
N SER A 257 14.20 9.04 -4.30
CA SER A 257 14.07 10.36 -4.95
C SER A 257 14.85 10.48 -6.26
N GLU A 258 15.91 9.70 -6.42
CA GLU A 258 16.70 9.67 -7.66
C GLU A 258 15.90 9.25 -8.90
N HIS A 259 14.77 8.54 -8.71
CA HIS A 259 13.90 8.12 -9.80
C HIS A 259 12.96 9.23 -10.30
N LEU A 260 12.76 10.30 -9.54
CA LEU A 260 11.77 11.35 -9.87
C LEU A 260 12.02 12.02 -11.21
N ALA A 261 13.28 12.36 -11.51
CA ALA A 261 13.64 13.00 -12.79
C ALA A 261 13.26 12.12 -13.99
N ASP A 262 13.50 10.80 -13.90
CA ASP A 262 13.12 9.87 -14.96
C ASP A 262 11.62 9.69 -15.05
N ILE A 263 10.92 9.61 -13.91
CA ILE A 263 9.46 9.54 -13.84
C ILE A 263 8.84 10.75 -14.58
N HIS A 264 9.25 11.97 -14.27
CA HIS A 264 8.74 13.18 -14.95
C HIS A 264 9.00 13.15 -16.44
N LYS A 265 10.22 12.74 -16.84
CA LYS A 265 10.56 12.59 -18.28
C LYS A 265 9.65 11.59 -18.98
N GLN A 266 9.39 10.43 -18.37
CA GLN A 266 8.51 9.41 -18.94
C GLN A 266 7.04 9.90 -19.01
N LEU A 267 6.54 10.54 -17.95
CA LEU A 267 5.19 11.11 -17.92
C LEU A 267 4.97 12.18 -18.99
N ALA A 268 5.94 13.08 -19.15
CA ALA A 268 5.89 14.07 -20.23
C ALA A 268 5.88 13.42 -21.62
N LYS A 269 6.67 12.36 -21.81
CA LYS A 269 6.76 11.63 -23.10
C LYS A 269 5.44 10.97 -23.48
N ILE A 270 4.66 10.47 -22.52
CA ILE A 270 3.37 9.83 -22.78
C ILE A 270 2.19 10.80 -22.77
N GLY A 271 2.43 12.10 -22.58
CA GLY A 271 1.40 13.13 -22.61
C GLY A 271 0.53 13.23 -21.36
N ALA A 272 1.08 12.90 -20.17
CA ALA A 272 0.39 13.19 -18.91
C ALA A 272 0.14 14.71 -18.79
N VAL A 273 -1.12 15.07 -18.52
CA VAL A 273 -1.58 16.47 -18.47
C VAL A 273 -1.32 17.08 -17.10
N GLU A 274 -1.43 16.29 -16.05
CA GLU A 274 -1.20 16.72 -14.69
C GLU A 274 -0.31 15.72 -13.97
N VAL A 275 0.66 16.22 -13.18
CA VAL A 275 1.55 15.40 -12.35
C VAL A 275 1.67 16.05 -10.97
N ARG A 276 1.50 15.25 -9.92
CA ARG A 276 1.62 15.66 -8.53
C ARG A 276 2.65 14.81 -7.80
N GLU A 277 3.63 15.44 -7.16
CA GLU A 277 4.45 14.80 -6.15
C GLU A 277 3.91 15.14 -4.77
N VAL A 278 3.58 14.13 -3.99
CA VAL A 278 3.05 14.33 -2.64
C VAL A 278 4.00 13.72 -1.64
N ALA A 279 4.61 14.56 -0.82
CA ALA A 279 5.48 14.14 0.26
C ALA A 279 4.65 13.55 1.40
N MET A 280 5.11 12.43 1.93
CA MET A 280 4.56 11.79 3.11
C MET A 280 5.66 11.70 4.16
N ALA A 281 5.40 12.13 5.39
CA ALA A 281 6.38 12.14 6.45
C ALA A 281 5.98 11.20 7.59
N GLN A 282 6.85 10.27 7.95
CA GLN A 282 6.70 9.42 9.12
C GLN A 282 7.98 9.47 9.95
N GLY A 283 8.00 10.27 11.00
CA GLY A 283 9.21 10.52 11.78
C GLY A 283 10.34 11.07 10.89
N ASN A 284 11.52 10.47 10.97
CA ASN A 284 12.68 10.85 10.17
C ASN A 284 12.67 10.26 8.74
N LYS A 285 11.67 9.45 8.41
CA LYS A 285 11.57 8.83 7.08
C LYS A 285 10.70 9.68 6.17
N GLN A 286 11.31 10.22 5.13
CA GLN A 286 10.59 10.83 4.02
C GLN A 286 10.18 9.76 3.02
N SER A 287 8.90 9.61 2.77
CA SER A 287 8.34 8.84 1.68
C SER A 287 7.51 9.78 0.79
N ARG A 288 7.16 9.32 -0.38
CA ARG A 288 6.33 10.10 -1.32
C ARG A 288 5.56 9.19 -2.23
N PHE A 289 4.51 9.74 -2.83
CA PHE A 289 3.93 9.16 -4.02
C PHE A 289 3.92 10.16 -5.16
N VAL A 290 3.92 9.66 -6.38
CA VAL A 290 3.66 10.43 -7.59
C VAL A 290 2.29 10.03 -8.10
N ALA A 291 1.46 11.02 -8.44
CA ALA A 291 0.19 10.82 -9.11
C ALA A 291 0.19 11.56 -10.45
N TRP A 292 -0.48 10.98 -11.44
CA TRP A 292 -0.62 11.60 -12.76
C TRP A 292 -2.00 11.35 -13.37
N SER A 293 -2.42 12.28 -14.20
CA SER A 293 -3.68 12.21 -14.94
C SER A 293 -3.48 12.62 -16.38
N PHE A 294 -4.23 11.99 -17.27
CA PHE A 294 -4.33 12.38 -18.70
C PHE A 294 -5.49 13.35 -18.94
N HIS A 295 -6.24 13.71 -17.91
CA HIS A 295 -7.40 14.57 -17.97
C HIS A 295 -7.05 15.99 -17.49
N ALA A 296 -7.47 17.01 -18.26
CA ALA A 296 -7.42 18.39 -17.81
C ALA A 296 -8.35 18.61 -16.60
N GLU A 297 -8.10 19.64 -15.81
CA GLU A 297 -8.85 19.93 -14.57
C GLU A 297 -10.36 19.94 -14.78
N ALA A 298 -10.86 20.60 -15.84
CA ALA A 298 -12.29 20.64 -16.16
C ALA A 298 -12.88 19.23 -16.41
N ALA A 299 -12.12 18.36 -17.09
CA ALA A 299 -12.53 16.98 -17.35
C ALA A 299 -12.50 16.14 -16.05
N ARG A 300 -11.55 16.38 -15.17
CA ARG A 300 -11.50 15.70 -13.86
C ARG A 300 -12.68 16.09 -12.98
N LYS A 301 -13.02 17.38 -12.94
CA LYS A 301 -14.21 17.86 -12.20
C LYS A 301 -15.50 17.27 -12.77
N ALA A 302 -15.66 17.24 -14.11
CA ALA A 302 -16.81 16.59 -14.73
C ALA A 302 -16.89 15.10 -14.40
N TRP A 303 -15.76 14.38 -14.45
CA TRP A 303 -15.72 12.97 -14.03
C TRP A 303 -16.27 12.73 -12.63
N MET A 304 -15.96 13.65 -11.70
CA MET A 304 -16.40 13.53 -10.30
C MET A 304 -17.88 13.92 -10.09
N GLN A 305 -18.50 14.64 -11.04
CA GLN A 305 -19.91 15.05 -10.99
C GLN A 305 -20.86 14.02 -11.63
N ASP A 306 -20.37 13.24 -12.59
CA ASP A 306 -21.16 12.25 -13.37
C ASP A 306 -21.40 10.92 -12.61
N ARG A 307 -21.50 10.94 -11.25
CA ARG A 307 -21.56 9.74 -10.39
C ARG A 307 -22.90 9.55 -9.71
#